data_c326b299f5bff409b6ce836aef23af1c
#
_entry.id   c326b299f5bff409b6ce836aef23af1c
#
_cell.length_a   1.000
_cell.length_b   1.000
_cell.length_c   1.000
_cell.angle_alpha   90.00
_cell.angle_beta   90.00
_cell.angle_gamma   90.00
#
_symmetry.space_group_name_H-M   'P 1'
#
loop_
_entity.id
_entity.type
_entity.pdbx_description
1 polymer ?
#
loop_
_entity_poly.entity_id
_entity_poly.type
_entity_poly.pdbx_seq_one_letter_code
_entity_poly.pdbx_strand_id
1 'polypeptide(L)'
;MLAVLLFAALWVVVGLGVFFLAIRGGPRRAATVSGRRRSYGARRAAAWGFAIVFVVFAIGLPVLFLVGNHNRANAQVGGIKLTAAEQRGREIFGQRCGLCHTLAAANAVGKVGPNLDVIQPTEQLVLHTIENGCLQNPPAKSQEACLGYGTMPANVVQGVDAQDVAQFVARVAGKE
;
A
#
# COMPACT_ATOMS: atom_id res chain seq x y z
N MET A 1 11.69 -0.21 10.68
CA MET A 1 11.66 -1.01 11.92
C MET A 1 11.70 -0.13 13.18
N LEU A 2 12.69 0.76 13.37
CA LEU A 2 12.80 1.60 14.57
C LEU A 2 11.54 2.45 14.86
N ALA A 3 10.96 3.09 13.85
CA ALA A 3 9.75 3.91 14.00
C ALA A 3 8.54 3.12 14.50
N VAL A 4 8.37 1.88 14.06
CA VAL A 4 7.28 1.00 14.50
C VAL A 4 7.47 0.61 15.96
N LEU A 5 8.71 0.30 16.36
CA LEU A 5 9.03 -0.04 17.74
C LEU A 5 8.82 1.15 18.69
N LEU A 6 9.23 2.36 18.28
CA LEU A 6 9.01 3.58 19.06
C LEU A 6 7.51 3.90 19.19
N PHE A 7 6.73 3.71 18.12
CA PHE A 7 5.28 3.89 18.16
C PHE A 7 4.61 2.89 19.10
N ALA A 8 4.97 1.61 19.01
CA ALA A 8 4.46 0.57 19.91
C ALA A 8 4.84 0.85 21.37
N ALA A 9 6.10 1.22 21.64
CA ALA A 9 6.58 1.56 22.98
C ALA A 9 5.81 2.76 23.56
N LEU A 10 5.53 3.79 22.77
CA LEU A 10 4.73 4.95 23.20
C LEU A 10 3.34 4.51 23.70
N TRP A 11 2.66 3.66 22.91
CA TRP A 11 1.32 3.19 23.30
C TRP A 11 1.33 2.28 24.53
N VAL A 12 2.36 1.45 24.71
CA VAL A 12 2.55 0.65 25.92
C VAL A 12 2.73 1.56 27.13
N VAL A 13 3.57 2.60 27.02
CA VAL A 13 3.80 3.56 28.13
C VAL A 13 2.51 4.33 28.46
N VAL A 14 1.77 4.80 27.46
CA VAL A 14 0.48 5.47 27.65
C VAL A 14 -0.53 4.53 28.31
N GLY A 15 -0.65 3.29 27.83
CA GLY A 15 -1.54 2.28 28.40
C GLY A 15 -1.21 1.94 29.84
N LEU A 16 0.06 1.71 30.15
CA LEU A 16 0.54 1.48 31.53
C LEU A 16 0.30 2.71 32.42
N GLY A 17 0.54 3.92 31.91
CA GLY A 17 0.29 5.17 32.63
C GLY A 17 -1.18 5.29 33.03
N VAL A 18 -2.10 5.08 32.09
CA VAL A 18 -3.56 5.10 32.35
C VAL A 18 -3.95 4.00 33.34
N PHE A 19 -3.39 2.80 33.17
CA PHE A 19 -3.63 1.67 34.07
C PHE A 19 -3.19 1.97 35.50
N PHE A 20 -1.97 2.47 35.70
CA PHE A 20 -1.48 2.84 37.02
C PHE A 20 -2.27 4.01 37.65
N LEU A 21 -2.67 5.00 36.85
CA LEU A 21 -3.55 6.08 37.32
C LEU A 21 -4.91 5.55 37.77
N ALA A 22 -5.48 4.58 37.04
CA ALA A 22 -6.73 3.95 37.40
C ALA A 22 -6.63 3.13 38.71
N ILE A 23 -5.54 2.39 38.91
CA ILE A 23 -5.32 1.55 40.09
C ILE A 23 -4.83 2.35 41.31
N ARG A 24 -4.12 3.45 41.12
CA ARG A 24 -3.54 4.27 42.21
C ARG A 24 -4.60 4.77 43.20
N GLY A 25 -5.88 4.74 42.82
CA GLY A 25 -7.02 5.09 43.68
C GLY A 25 -7.57 3.94 44.53
N GLY A 26 -7.18 2.67 44.26
CA GLY A 26 -7.74 1.49 44.87
C GLY A 26 -9.22 1.21 44.49
N PRO A 27 -9.75 0.01 44.67
CA PRO A 27 -11.13 -0.33 44.32
C PRO A 27 -12.19 0.49 45.09
N ARG A 28 -11.88 0.93 46.29
CA ARG A 28 -12.76 1.79 47.10
C ARG A 28 -12.92 3.20 46.51
N ARG A 29 -11.85 3.79 45.90
CA ARG A 29 -11.92 5.08 45.21
C ARG A 29 -12.67 4.97 43.87
N ALA A 30 -12.50 3.89 43.14
CA ALA A 30 -13.26 3.65 41.92
C ALA A 30 -14.78 3.63 42.21
N ALA A 31 -15.21 2.98 43.29
CA ALA A 31 -16.61 2.95 43.71
C ALA A 31 -17.13 4.33 44.12
N THR A 32 -16.32 5.16 44.85
CA THR A 32 -16.72 6.52 45.26
C THR A 32 -16.73 7.51 44.08
N VAL A 33 -15.83 7.36 43.11
CA VAL A 33 -15.84 8.19 41.89
C VAL A 33 -17.04 7.86 41.02
N SER A 34 -17.47 6.59 40.97
CA SER A 34 -18.68 6.17 40.27
C SER A 34 -19.97 6.70 40.94
N GLY A 35 -19.98 6.87 42.25
CA GLY A 35 -21.11 7.41 43.01
C GLY A 35 -21.22 8.93 43.01
N ARG A 36 -20.15 9.68 42.70
CA ARG A 36 -20.20 11.13 42.63
C ARG A 36 -20.94 11.53 41.36
N ARG A 37 -22.18 12.04 41.52
CA ARG A 37 -22.95 12.61 40.40
C ARG A 37 -22.09 13.67 39.70
N ARG A 38 -21.44 13.28 38.60
CA ARG A 38 -20.77 14.23 37.70
C ARG A 38 -21.80 15.27 37.28
N SER A 39 -21.50 16.57 37.45
CA SER A 39 -22.37 17.63 36.98
C SER A 39 -22.74 17.39 35.51
N TYR A 40 -23.92 17.78 35.11
CA TYR A 40 -24.41 17.63 33.73
C TYR A 40 -23.38 18.21 32.72
N GLY A 41 -22.75 19.33 33.07
CA GLY A 41 -21.67 19.93 32.27
C GLY A 41 -20.45 19.02 32.10
N ALA A 42 -19.99 18.36 33.16
CA ALA A 42 -18.83 17.47 33.10
C ALA A 42 -19.08 16.22 32.23
N ARG A 43 -20.33 15.70 32.25
CA ARG A 43 -20.72 14.58 31.38
C ARG A 43 -20.78 15.00 29.92
N ARG A 44 -21.29 16.19 29.63
CA ARG A 44 -21.31 16.76 28.27
C ARG A 44 -19.89 17.02 27.75
N ALA A 45 -19.02 17.62 28.55
CA ALA A 45 -17.63 17.87 28.17
C ALA A 45 -16.89 16.56 27.89
N ALA A 46 -17.08 15.53 28.71
CA ALA A 46 -16.50 14.22 28.48
C ALA A 46 -17.04 13.55 27.18
N ALA A 47 -18.35 13.67 26.93
CA ALA A 47 -18.96 13.13 25.70
C ALA A 47 -18.42 13.85 24.44
N TRP A 48 -18.31 15.16 24.47
CA TRP A 48 -17.70 15.93 23.37
C TRP A 48 -16.23 15.60 23.17
N GLY A 49 -15.45 15.49 24.25
CA GLY A 49 -14.05 15.06 24.18
C GLY A 49 -13.90 13.71 23.53
N PHE A 50 -14.73 12.74 23.93
CA PHE A 50 -14.73 11.40 23.32
C PHE A 50 -15.18 11.42 21.85
N ALA A 51 -16.20 12.19 21.50
CA ALA A 51 -16.67 12.33 20.13
C ALA A 51 -15.57 12.94 19.21
N ILE A 52 -14.87 13.98 19.67
CA ILE A 52 -13.78 14.61 18.92
C ILE A 52 -12.64 13.60 18.70
N VAL A 53 -12.21 12.90 19.75
CA VAL A 53 -11.17 11.88 19.64
C VAL A 53 -11.62 10.80 18.65
N PHE A 54 -12.84 10.32 18.76
CA PHE A 54 -13.39 9.29 17.87
C PHE A 54 -13.38 9.77 16.41
N VAL A 55 -13.86 10.98 16.12
CA VAL A 55 -13.87 11.53 14.75
C VAL A 55 -12.46 11.68 14.20
N VAL A 56 -11.52 12.20 15.00
CA VAL A 56 -10.12 12.37 14.58
C VAL A 56 -9.47 11.02 14.26
N PHE A 57 -9.67 10.02 15.09
CA PHE A 57 -9.03 8.71 14.89
C PHE A 57 -9.77 7.81 13.92
N ALA A 58 -11.11 7.83 13.91
CA ALA A 58 -11.89 6.95 13.03
C ALA A 58 -12.03 7.49 11.60
N ILE A 59 -11.97 8.80 11.40
CA ILE A 59 -12.13 9.43 10.09
C ILE A 59 -10.83 10.12 9.67
N GLY A 60 -10.26 10.96 10.53
CA GLY A 60 -9.11 11.81 10.19
C GLY A 60 -7.87 10.99 9.82
N LEU A 61 -7.50 9.98 10.61
CA LEU A 61 -6.35 9.13 10.30
C LEU A 61 -6.51 8.31 9.02
N PRO A 62 -7.62 7.60 8.77
CA PRO A 62 -7.83 6.91 7.50
C PRO A 62 -7.77 7.85 6.30
N VAL A 63 -8.41 9.02 6.38
CA VAL A 63 -8.37 10.03 5.29
C VAL A 63 -6.95 10.53 5.05
N LEU A 64 -6.21 10.89 6.10
CA LEU A 64 -4.80 11.31 5.97
C LEU A 64 -3.93 10.21 5.39
N PHE A 65 -4.16 8.95 5.78
CA PHE A 65 -3.44 7.81 5.24
C PHE A 65 -3.74 7.60 3.75
N LEU A 66 -5.00 7.65 3.35
CA LEU A 66 -5.41 7.50 1.95
C LEU A 66 -4.85 8.62 1.07
N VAL A 67 -4.97 9.88 1.52
CA VAL A 67 -4.42 11.03 0.79
C VAL A 67 -2.90 10.98 0.74
N GLY A 68 -2.25 10.65 1.87
CA GLY A 68 -0.80 10.51 1.93
C GLY A 68 -0.28 9.37 1.06
N ASN A 69 -0.99 8.25 1.00
CA ASN A 69 -0.65 7.12 0.14
C ASN A 69 -0.82 7.47 -1.34
N HIS A 70 -1.90 8.17 -1.71
CA HIS A 70 -2.12 8.63 -3.08
C HIS A 70 -1.02 9.59 -3.55
N ASN A 71 -0.62 10.55 -2.71
CA ASN A 71 0.45 11.49 -3.03
C ASN A 71 1.83 10.80 -3.12
N ARG A 72 2.12 9.85 -2.23
CA ARG A 72 3.34 9.05 -2.29
C ARG A 72 3.36 8.16 -3.52
N ALA A 73 2.23 7.60 -3.89
CA ALA A 73 2.09 6.81 -5.10
C ALA A 73 2.49 7.60 -6.36
N ASN A 74 2.15 8.89 -6.41
CA ASN A 74 2.58 9.78 -7.50
C ASN A 74 4.06 10.18 -7.39
N ALA A 75 4.61 10.30 -6.19
CA ALA A 75 6.02 10.64 -5.96
C ALA A 75 6.97 9.48 -6.25
N GLN A 76 6.53 8.23 -6.08
CA GLN A 76 7.35 7.02 -6.31
C GLN A 76 7.64 6.72 -7.77
N VAL A 77 7.11 7.50 -8.68
CA VAL A 77 7.35 7.38 -10.13
C VAL A 77 8.48 8.31 -10.57
N GLY A 78 9.46 8.59 -9.71
CA GLY A 78 10.61 9.45 -10.04
C GLY A 78 10.20 10.88 -10.45
N GLY A 79 9.07 11.40 -9.94
CA GLY A 79 8.53 12.70 -10.34
C GLY A 79 7.85 12.73 -11.71
N ILE A 80 7.73 11.59 -12.40
CA ILE A 80 7.05 11.47 -13.68
C ILE A 80 5.53 11.63 -13.47
N LYS A 81 4.91 12.58 -14.16
CA LYS A 81 3.45 12.68 -14.18
C LYS A 81 2.89 11.59 -15.09
N LEU A 82 2.11 10.70 -14.51
CA LEU A 82 1.41 9.65 -15.26
C LEU A 82 0.13 10.21 -15.88
N THR A 83 -0.14 9.77 -17.10
CA THR A 83 -1.45 9.96 -17.77
C THR A 83 -2.52 9.11 -17.08
N ALA A 84 -3.80 9.35 -17.39
CA ALA A 84 -4.90 8.55 -16.85
C ALA A 84 -4.80 7.06 -17.25
N ALA A 85 -4.31 6.75 -18.45
CA ALA A 85 -4.03 5.40 -18.93
C ALA A 85 -2.91 4.74 -18.12
N GLU A 86 -1.78 5.42 -17.95
CA GLU A 86 -0.65 4.93 -17.16
C GLU A 86 -1.01 4.75 -15.67
N GLN A 87 -1.90 5.58 -15.10
CA GLN A 87 -2.39 5.39 -13.73
C GLN A 87 -3.23 4.11 -13.60
N ARG A 88 -4.15 3.85 -14.55
CA ARG A 88 -4.87 2.57 -14.61
C ARG A 88 -3.92 1.41 -14.80
N GLY A 89 -2.96 1.54 -15.70
CA GLY A 89 -1.92 0.54 -15.93
C GLY A 89 -1.14 0.20 -14.65
N ARG A 90 -0.82 1.19 -13.83
CA ARG A 90 -0.18 0.99 -12.52
C ARG A 90 -1.04 0.19 -11.55
N GLU A 91 -2.33 0.50 -11.45
CA GLU A 91 -3.26 -0.21 -10.58
C GLU A 91 -3.40 -1.67 -11.02
N ILE A 92 -3.58 -1.91 -12.31
CA ILE A 92 -3.69 -3.25 -12.89
C ILE A 92 -2.38 -4.02 -12.69
N PHE A 93 -1.23 -3.38 -12.90
CA PHE A 93 0.09 -3.98 -12.66
C PHE A 93 0.21 -4.46 -11.21
N GLY A 94 -0.14 -3.63 -10.23
CA GLY A 94 -0.10 -4.00 -8.82
C GLY A 94 -0.97 -5.22 -8.49
N GLN A 95 -2.12 -5.35 -9.14
CA GLN A 95 -3.06 -6.45 -8.90
C GLN A 95 -2.70 -7.75 -9.62
N ARG A 96 -2.13 -7.68 -10.82
CA ARG A 96 -1.95 -8.83 -11.71
C ARG A 96 -0.49 -9.22 -11.92
N CYS A 97 0.41 -8.26 -11.99
CA CYS A 97 1.82 -8.47 -12.38
C CYS A 97 2.76 -8.42 -11.16
N GLY A 98 2.44 -7.60 -10.16
CA GLY A 98 3.29 -7.33 -9.00
C GLY A 98 3.58 -8.51 -8.10
N LEU A 99 2.80 -9.60 -8.19
CA LEU A 99 3.08 -10.86 -7.48
C LEU A 99 4.31 -11.58 -8.03
N CYS A 100 4.55 -11.44 -9.34
CA CYS A 100 5.64 -12.12 -10.03
C CYS A 100 6.81 -11.20 -10.36
N HIS A 101 6.55 -9.94 -10.71
CA HIS A 101 7.56 -8.98 -11.18
C HIS A 101 7.93 -7.95 -10.13
N THR A 102 9.20 -7.55 -10.13
CA THR A 102 9.66 -6.35 -9.42
C THR A 102 9.51 -5.15 -10.34
N LEU A 103 8.89 -4.09 -9.83
CA LEU A 103 8.83 -2.77 -10.45
C LEU A 103 8.61 -1.74 -9.34
N ALA A 104 9.60 -0.92 -9.08
CA ALA A 104 9.60 -0.06 -7.91
C ALA A 104 8.52 1.03 -8.02
N ALA A 105 8.27 1.59 -9.20
CA ALA A 105 7.17 2.54 -9.45
C ALA A 105 5.76 2.02 -9.11
N ALA A 106 5.58 0.70 -9.04
CA ALA A 106 4.36 0.04 -8.61
C ALA A 106 4.43 -0.51 -7.17
N ASN A 107 5.52 -0.31 -6.43
CA ASN A 107 5.83 -0.98 -5.16
C ASN A 107 5.78 -2.51 -5.25
N ALA A 108 6.05 -3.05 -6.42
CA ALA A 108 6.02 -4.47 -6.67
C ALA A 108 7.38 -5.09 -6.38
N VAL A 109 7.40 -6.16 -5.59
CA VAL A 109 8.61 -6.84 -5.12
C VAL A 109 8.63 -8.33 -5.48
N GLY A 110 7.81 -8.74 -6.43
CA GLY A 110 7.75 -10.12 -6.91
C GLY A 110 9.08 -10.57 -7.54
N LYS A 111 9.46 -11.82 -7.29
CA LYS A 111 10.75 -12.39 -7.74
C LYS A 111 10.60 -13.63 -8.62
N VAL A 112 9.37 -13.97 -9.00
CA VAL A 112 9.08 -15.12 -9.87
C VAL A 112 9.42 -14.82 -11.32
N GLY A 113 9.16 -13.57 -11.76
CA GLY A 113 9.55 -13.05 -13.06
C GLY A 113 10.75 -12.11 -12.97
N PRO A 114 11.23 -11.60 -14.13
CA PRO A 114 12.34 -10.67 -14.16
C PRO A 114 12.01 -9.33 -13.48
N ASN A 115 13.04 -8.67 -12.96
CA ASN A 115 12.96 -7.30 -12.47
C ASN A 115 12.86 -6.35 -13.68
N LEU A 116 11.73 -5.67 -13.82
CA LEU A 116 11.44 -4.80 -14.95
C LEU A 116 12.24 -3.51 -14.92
N ASP A 117 12.68 -3.05 -13.74
CA ASP A 117 13.57 -1.89 -13.63
C ASP A 117 14.96 -2.16 -14.19
N VAL A 118 15.41 -3.42 -14.15
CA VAL A 118 16.70 -3.86 -14.69
C VAL A 118 16.62 -4.05 -16.21
N ILE A 119 15.57 -4.73 -16.70
CA ILE A 119 15.47 -5.05 -18.12
C ILE A 119 14.91 -3.92 -18.97
N GLN A 120 14.21 -2.96 -18.37
CA GLN A 120 13.66 -1.75 -19.02
C GLN A 120 12.97 -2.06 -20.37
N PRO A 121 11.92 -2.89 -20.37
CA PRO A 121 11.33 -3.37 -21.60
C PRO A 121 10.61 -2.25 -22.35
N THR A 122 10.58 -2.36 -23.68
CA THR A 122 9.78 -1.47 -24.52
C THR A 122 8.28 -1.77 -24.37
N GLU A 123 7.42 -0.79 -24.68
CA GLU A 123 5.95 -0.97 -24.65
C GLU A 123 5.50 -2.16 -25.50
N GLN A 124 6.04 -2.27 -26.74
CA GLN A 124 5.71 -3.37 -27.64
C GLN A 124 6.11 -4.73 -27.08
N LEU A 125 7.26 -4.83 -26.42
CA LEU A 125 7.71 -6.07 -25.80
C LEU A 125 6.80 -6.46 -24.63
N VAL A 126 6.42 -5.49 -23.80
CA VAL A 126 5.51 -5.74 -22.68
C VAL A 126 4.14 -6.21 -23.18
N LEU A 127 3.56 -5.49 -24.16
CA LEU A 127 2.27 -5.82 -24.72
C LEU A 127 2.29 -7.22 -25.37
N HIS A 128 3.29 -7.49 -26.19
CA HIS A 128 3.47 -8.80 -26.82
C HIS A 128 3.55 -9.94 -25.79
N THR A 129 4.33 -9.71 -24.71
CA THR A 129 4.51 -10.72 -23.65
C THR A 129 3.23 -10.91 -22.82
N ILE A 130 2.44 -9.87 -22.58
CA ILE A 130 1.15 -9.96 -21.90
C ILE A 130 0.18 -10.80 -22.74
N GLU A 131 0.13 -10.58 -24.05
CA GLU A 131 -0.81 -11.26 -24.96
C GLU A 131 -0.42 -12.70 -25.23
N ASN A 132 0.86 -12.96 -25.44
CA ASN A 132 1.35 -14.27 -25.90
C ASN A 132 1.98 -15.11 -24.78
N GLY A 133 2.29 -14.50 -23.65
CA GLY A 133 3.03 -15.13 -22.57
C GLY A 133 4.50 -15.34 -22.93
N CYS A 134 5.18 -16.17 -22.15
CA CYS A 134 6.51 -16.67 -22.48
C CYS A 134 6.63 -18.15 -22.10
N LEU A 135 7.46 -18.87 -22.83
CA LEU A 135 7.71 -20.31 -22.65
C LEU A 135 9.04 -20.53 -21.92
N GLN A 136 9.06 -21.48 -21.00
CA GLN A 136 10.28 -21.87 -20.31
C GLN A 136 11.27 -22.59 -21.26
N ASN A 137 10.74 -23.36 -22.21
CA ASN A 137 11.50 -24.04 -23.25
C ASN A 137 10.91 -23.70 -24.64
N PRO A 138 11.19 -22.50 -25.18
CA PRO A 138 10.64 -22.10 -26.46
C PRO A 138 11.21 -22.94 -27.59
N PRO A 139 10.48 -23.15 -28.70
CA PRO A 139 11.01 -23.72 -29.92
C PRO A 139 12.23 -22.92 -30.41
N ALA A 140 13.22 -23.61 -30.99
CA ALA A 140 14.38 -22.96 -31.56
C ALA A 140 13.93 -21.87 -32.56
N LYS A 141 14.26 -20.60 -32.34
CA LYS A 141 13.87 -19.39 -33.07
C LYS A 141 12.63 -18.63 -32.58
N SER A 142 11.93 -19.04 -31.50
CA SER A 142 10.86 -18.20 -30.95
C SER A 142 11.45 -17.11 -30.03
N GLN A 143 10.89 -15.90 -30.10
CA GLN A 143 11.24 -14.80 -29.20
C GLN A 143 10.47 -14.88 -27.86
N GLU A 144 9.81 -15.99 -27.60
CA GLU A 144 8.92 -16.20 -26.44
C GLU A 144 9.66 -16.78 -25.21
N ALA A 145 10.96 -16.62 -25.15
CA ALA A 145 11.77 -17.11 -24.04
C ALA A 145 11.52 -16.32 -22.75
N CYS A 146 11.32 -17.01 -21.63
CA CYS A 146 11.13 -16.39 -20.31
C CYS A 146 12.43 -15.97 -19.61
N LEU A 147 13.53 -15.76 -20.31
CA LEU A 147 14.83 -15.32 -19.78
C LEU A 147 15.34 -16.16 -18.59
N GLY A 148 15.03 -17.46 -18.55
CA GLY A 148 15.41 -18.35 -17.45
C GLY A 148 14.51 -18.28 -16.22
N TYR A 149 13.46 -17.47 -16.25
CA TYR A 149 12.43 -17.43 -15.22
C TYR A 149 11.30 -18.42 -15.52
N GLY A 150 10.38 -18.57 -14.59
CA GLY A 150 9.19 -19.42 -14.78
C GLY A 150 8.31 -18.96 -15.95
N THR A 151 7.38 -19.80 -16.38
CA THR A 151 6.46 -19.49 -17.47
C THR A 151 5.52 -18.33 -17.11
N MET A 152 5.46 -17.30 -17.94
CA MET A 152 4.45 -16.25 -17.85
C MET A 152 3.21 -16.68 -18.67
N PRO A 153 2.02 -16.76 -18.05
CA PRO A 153 0.80 -17.09 -18.78
C PRO A 153 0.47 -16.01 -19.83
N ALA A 154 -0.09 -16.44 -20.95
CA ALA A 154 -0.65 -15.53 -21.96
C ALA A 154 -1.97 -14.91 -21.46
N ASN A 155 -2.30 -13.72 -21.97
CA ASN A 155 -3.57 -13.05 -21.73
C ASN A 155 -3.90 -12.80 -20.25
N VAL A 156 -2.89 -12.54 -19.42
CA VAL A 156 -3.06 -12.19 -18.00
C VAL A 156 -3.93 -10.94 -17.85
N VAL A 157 -3.81 -10.03 -18.81
CA VAL A 157 -4.64 -8.83 -19.00
C VAL A 157 -4.92 -8.69 -20.50
N GLN A 158 -6.05 -8.11 -20.89
CA GLN A 158 -6.45 -8.06 -22.30
C GLN A 158 -6.91 -6.66 -22.73
N GLY A 159 -6.86 -6.40 -24.03
CA GLY A 159 -7.41 -5.20 -24.65
C GLY A 159 -6.76 -3.92 -24.16
N VAL A 160 -7.57 -2.91 -23.83
CA VAL A 160 -7.10 -1.59 -23.37
C VAL A 160 -6.28 -1.68 -22.08
N ASP A 161 -6.67 -2.57 -21.17
CA ASP A 161 -5.95 -2.77 -19.91
C ASP A 161 -4.53 -3.28 -20.14
N ALA A 162 -4.31 -4.15 -21.12
CA ALA A 162 -2.98 -4.62 -21.49
C ALA A 162 -2.11 -3.49 -22.05
N GLN A 163 -2.71 -2.62 -22.86
CA GLN A 163 -2.03 -1.42 -23.39
C GLN A 163 -1.67 -0.44 -22.28
N ASP A 164 -2.60 -0.16 -21.36
CA ASP A 164 -2.37 0.73 -20.22
C ASP A 164 -1.21 0.23 -19.35
N VAL A 165 -1.14 -1.08 -19.08
CA VAL A 165 -0.03 -1.72 -18.36
C VAL A 165 1.28 -1.59 -19.14
N ALA A 166 1.27 -1.84 -20.44
CA ALA A 166 2.46 -1.76 -21.28
C ALA A 166 3.02 -0.34 -21.33
N GLN A 167 2.16 0.67 -21.50
CA GLN A 167 2.53 2.08 -21.47
C GLN A 167 3.11 2.47 -20.11
N PHE A 168 2.47 2.07 -19.00
CA PHE A 168 2.95 2.35 -17.67
C PHE A 168 4.35 1.77 -17.44
N VAL A 169 4.55 0.47 -17.70
CA VAL A 169 5.84 -0.21 -17.48
C VAL A 169 6.95 0.46 -18.31
N ALA A 170 6.73 0.66 -19.61
CA ALA A 170 7.72 1.29 -20.47
C ALA A 170 8.05 2.74 -20.06
N ARG A 171 7.10 3.44 -19.45
CA ARG A 171 7.27 4.81 -18.99
C ARG A 171 8.14 4.91 -17.75
N VAL A 172 8.06 3.96 -16.82
CA VAL A 172 8.64 4.08 -15.48
C VAL A 172 9.81 3.14 -15.18
N ALA A 173 9.93 2.03 -15.89
CA ALA A 173 10.97 1.04 -15.63
C ALA A 173 12.37 1.65 -15.67
N GLY A 174 13.12 1.49 -14.57
CA GLY A 174 14.48 2.01 -14.40
C GLY A 174 14.62 3.53 -14.34
N LYS A 175 13.55 4.26 -14.02
CA LYS A 175 13.56 5.75 -13.97
C LYS A 175 13.33 6.32 -12.56
N GLU A 176 13.66 5.57 -11.53
CA GLU A 176 13.61 6.01 -10.14
C GLU A 176 14.86 6.71 -9.67
#